data_af14ff5459636e4b4accac3246d56bd8
#
_entry.id   af14ff5459636e4b4accac3246d56bd8
#
_cell.length_a   1.000
_cell.length_b   1.000
_cell.length_c   1.000
_cell.angle_alpha   90.00
_cell.angle_beta   90.00
_cell.angle_gamma   90.00
#
_symmetry.space_group_name_H-M   'P 1'
#
loop_
_entity.id
_entity.type
_entity.pdbx_description
1 polymer ?
#
loop_
_entity_poly.entity_id
_entity_poly.type
_entity_poly.pdbx_seq_one_letter_code
_entity_poly.pdbx_strand_id
1 'polypeptide(L)' 'MNKQTQYLLSLSKTELQEKMEALKVDINEADEKYQQALARGDFDTCGKYSNERAQYRRTFAKCLKFKIKRGWL' A
#
# COMPACT_ATOMS: atom_id res chain seq x y z
N MET A 1 -13.61 9.69 -11.97
CA MET A 1 -12.69 9.15 -10.95
C MET A 1 -12.86 7.65 -10.84
N ASN A 2 -11.81 6.90 -10.54
CA ASN A 2 -11.93 5.47 -10.33
C ASN A 2 -12.51 5.18 -8.93
N LYS A 3 -12.92 3.92 -8.71
CA LYS A 3 -13.55 3.51 -7.45
C LYS A 3 -12.65 3.71 -6.24
N GLN A 4 -11.35 3.46 -6.39
CA GLN A 4 -10.39 3.63 -5.31
C GLN A 4 -10.29 5.09 -4.87
N THR A 5 -10.23 6.02 -5.82
CA THR A 5 -10.18 7.45 -5.53
C THR A 5 -11.45 7.91 -4.81
N GLN A 6 -12.63 7.45 -5.26
CA GLN A 6 -13.89 7.77 -4.61
C GLN A 6 -13.94 7.25 -3.18
N TYR A 7 -13.46 6.00 -2.97
CA TYR A 7 -13.39 5.40 -1.65
C TYR A 7 -12.51 6.24 -0.70
N LEU A 8 -11.32 6.64 -1.16
CA LEU A 8 -10.41 7.44 -0.34
C LEU A 8 -10.98 8.81 -0.01
N LEU A 9 -11.74 9.42 -0.94
CA LEU A 9 -12.38 10.71 -0.69
C LEU A 9 -13.48 10.64 0.38
N SER A 10 -14.08 9.46 0.58
CA SER A 10 -15.15 9.27 1.56
C SER A 10 -14.63 9.02 2.98
N LEU A 11 -13.32 8.76 3.14
CA LEU A 11 -12.75 8.42 4.44
C LEU A 11 -12.58 9.65 5.33
N SER A 12 -12.82 9.47 6.63
CA SER A 12 -12.48 10.46 7.64
C SER A 12 -10.96 10.44 7.89
N LYS A 13 -10.45 11.43 8.64
CA LYS A 13 -9.04 11.49 9.03
C LYS A 13 -8.60 10.21 9.75
N THR A 14 -9.40 9.74 10.70
CA THR A 14 -9.09 8.52 11.46
C THR A 14 -9.10 7.29 10.56
N GLU A 15 -10.12 7.16 9.71
CA GLU A 15 -10.21 6.03 8.77
C GLU A 15 -9.04 6.01 7.79
N LEU A 16 -8.64 7.17 7.29
CA LEU A 16 -7.50 7.29 6.39
C LEU A 16 -6.21 6.88 7.10
N GLN A 17 -6.03 7.31 8.34
CA GLN A 17 -4.86 6.94 9.14
C GLN A 17 -4.81 5.43 9.38
N GLU A 18 -5.93 4.81 9.73
CA GLU A 18 -6.02 3.36 9.93
C GLU A 18 -5.67 2.61 8.66
N LYS A 19 -6.17 3.08 7.51
CA LYS A 19 -5.85 2.48 6.22
C LYS A 19 -4.36 2.57 5.91
N MET A 20 -3.73 3.68 6.19
CA MET A 20 -2.29 3.86 5.98
C MET A 20 -1.47 2.94 6.87
N GLU A 21 -1.88 2.76 8.13
CA GLU A 21 -1.21 1.82 9.03
C GLU A 21 -1.33 0.38 8.54
N ALA A 22 -2.52 -0.02 8.07
CA ALA A 22 -2.72 -1.34 7.49
C ALA A 22 -1.85 -1.54 6.24
N LEU A 23 -1.72 -0.52 5.40
CA LEU A 23 -0.87 -0.57 4.21
C LEU A 23 0.60 -0.73 4.55
N LYS A 24 1.08 -0.11 5.63
CA LYS A 24 2.46 -0.29 6.09
C LYS A 24 2.73 -1.75 6.43
N VAL A 25 1.80 -2.41 7.13
CA VAL A 25 1.91 -3.82 7.46
C VAL A 25 1.91 -4.65 6.18
N ASP A 26 1.01 -4.38 5.24
CA ASP A 26 0.93 -5.10 3.97
C ASP A 26 2.22 -4.97 3.15
N ILE A 27 2.79 -3.77 3.10
CA ILE A 27 4.05 -3.51 2.41
C ILE A 27 5.19 -4.33 3.03
N ASN A 28 5.28 -4.34 4.37
CA ASN A 28 6.32 -5.08 5.07
C ASN A 28 6.18 -6.59 4.86
N GLU A 29 4.96 -7.12 4.92
CA GLU A 29 4.70 -8.54 4.67
C GLU A 29 5.05 -8.95 3.24
N ALA A 30 4.65 -8.14 2.26
CA ALA A 30 4.99 -8.41 0.86
C ALA A 30 6.51 -8.37 0.64
N ASP A 31 7.20 -7.43 1.29
CA ASP A 31 8.66 -7.33 1.20
C ASP A 31 9.34 -8.56 1.81
N GLU A 32 8.89 -9.03 2.96
CA GLU A 32 9.43 -10.24 3.58
C GLU A 32 9.26 -11.46 2.69
N LYS A 33 8.06 -11.63 2.14
CA LYS A 33 7.78 -12.76 1.22
C LYS A 33 8.61 -12.68 -0.03
N TYR A 34 8.82 -11.47 -0.55
CA TYR A 34 9.71 -11.23 -1.69
C TYR A 34 11.14 -11.68 -1.37
N GLN A 35 11.68 -11.27 -0.22
CA GLN A 35 13.04 -11.64 0.19
C GLN A 35 13.18 -13.15 0.39
N GLN A 36 12.19 -13.80 0.99
CA GLN A 36 12.18 -15.25 1.17
C GLN A 36 12.18 -16.00 -0.16
N ALA A 37 11.35 -15.55 -1.10
CA ALA A 37 11.27 -16.13 -2.43
C ALA A 37 12.59 -15.94 -3.19
N LEU A 38 13.20 -14.77 -3.08
CA LEU A 38 14.49 -14.47 -3.69
C LEU A 38 15.57 -15.39 -3.16
N ALA A 39 15.61 -15.62 -1.83
CA ALA A 39 16.58 -16.51 -1.20
C ALA A 39 16.45 -17.96 -1.68
N ARG A 40 15.23 -18.40 -2.04
CA ARG A 40 14.98 -19.74 -2.58
C ARG A 40 15.19 -19.83 -4.09
N GLY A 41 15.43 -18.71 -4.76
CA GLY A 41 15.53 -18.68 -6.21
C GLY A 41 14.19 -18.84 -6.92
N ASP A 42 13.09 -18.62 -6.23
CA ASP A 42 11.72 -18.72 -6.78
C ASP A 42 11.33 -17.38 -7.41
N PHE A 43 11.76 -17.17 -8.65
CA PHE A 43 11.59 -15.88 -9.32
C PHE A 43 10.14 -15.59 -9.70
N ASP A 44 9.31 -16.60 -9.95
CA ASP A 44 7.89 -16.40 -10.24
C ASP A 44 7.17 -15.80 -9.01
N THR A 45 7.43 -16.36 -7.83
CA THR A 45 6.90 -15.85 -6.57
C THR A 45 7.45 -14.48 -6.25
N CYS A 46 8.73 -14.22 -6.53
CA CYS A 46 9.33 -12.88 -6.40
C CYS A 46 8.56 -11.86 -7.21
N GLY A 47 8.24 -12.16 -8.47
CA GLY A 47 7.47 -11.26 -9.33
C GLY A 47 6.10 -10.92 -8.77
N LYS A 48 5.41 -11.95 -8.24
CA LYS A 48 4.10 -11.77 -7.60
C LYS A 48 4.16 -10.78 -6.43
N TYR A 49 5.07 -10.99 -5.49
CA TYR A 49 5.18 -10.14 -4.31
C TYR A 49 5.76 -8.76 -4.61
N SER A 50 6.62 -8.65 -5.61
CA SER A 50 7.11 -7.37 -6.10
C SER A 50 5.93 -6.51 -6.61
N ASN A 51 5.01 -7.11 -7.37
CA ASN A 51 3.82 -6.42 -7.88
C ASN A 51 2.88 -6.02 -6.74
N GLU A 52 2.63 -6.91 -5.79
CA GLU A 52 1.79 -6.60 -4.62
C GLU A 52 2.37 -5.43 -3.82
N ARG A 53 3.66 -5.48 -3.54
CA ARG A 53 4.36 -4.41 -2.82
C ARG A 53 4.22 -3.07 -3.55
N ALA A 54 4.40 -3.06 -4.86
CA ALA A 54 4.28 -1.85 -5.67
C ALA A 54 2.86 -1.28 -5.61
N GLN A 55 1.83 -2.12 -5.66
CA GLN A 55 0.44 -1.70 -5.57
C GLN A 55 0.13 -1.09 -4.20
N TYR A 56 0.57 -1.71 -3.12
CA TYR A 56 0.39 -1.18 -1.77
C TYR A 56 1.09 0.17 -1.60
N ARG A 57 2.29 0.32 -2.13
CA ARG A 57 3.03 1.58 -2.07
C ARG A 57 2.34 2.69 -2.84
N ARG A 58 1.76 2.38 -4.01
CA ARG A 58 0.98 3.36 -4.79
C ARG A 58 -0.26 3.81 -4.02
N THR A 59 -0.96 2.89 -3.40
CA THR A 59 -2.14 3.21 -2.60
C THR A 59 -1.75 4.06 -1.39
N PHE A 60 -0.65 3.73 -0.74
CA PHE A 60 -0.13 4.51 0.38
C PHE A 60 0.20 5.95 -0.05
N ALA A 61 0.85 6.11 -1.21
CA ALA A 61 1.17 7.43 -1.75
C ALA A 61 -0.08 8.25 -2.05
N LYS A 62 -1.14 7.63 -2.55
CA LYS A 62 -2.43 8.31 -2.76
C LYS A 62 -3.04 8.76 -1.44
N CYS A 63 -3.00 7.93 -0.42
CA CYS A 63 -3.49 8.29 0.92
C CYS A 63 -2.72 9.49 1.47
N LEU A 64 -1.41 9.50 1.30
CA LEU A 64 -0.57 10.60 1.76
C LEU A 64 -0.93 11.91 1.03
N LYS A 65 -1.15 11.86 -0.28
CA LYS A 65 -1.57 13.02 -1.05
C LYS A 65 -2.91 13.58 -0.55
N PHE A 66 -3.87 12.72 -0.27
CA PHE A 66 -5.16 13.16 0.29
C PHE A 66 -4.98 13.80 1.66
N LYS A 67 -4.13 13.23 2.49
CA LYS A 67 -3.84 13.75 3.81
C LYS A 67 -3.26 15.18 3.73
N ILE A 68 -2.31 15.37 2.84
CA ILE A 68 -1.69 16.68 2.59
C ILE A 68 -2.74 17.67 2.06
N LYS A 69 -3.52 17.24 1.07
CA LYS A 69 -4.51 18.10 0.40
C LYS A 69 -5.59 18.59 1.35
N ARG A 70 -5.95 17.78 2.34
CA ARG A 70 -6.95 18.14 3.35
C ARG A 70 -6.35 18.81 4.58
N GLY A 71 -5.03 19.01 4.62
CA GLY A 71 -4.38 19.65 5.75
C GLY A 71 -4.35 18.79 7.01
N TRP A 72 -4.33 17.47 6.87
CA TRP A 72 -4.33 16.52 7.99
C TRP A 72 -2.92 16.08 8.43
N LEU A 73 -1.90 16.59 7.80
CA LEU A 73 -0.53 16.33 8.22
C LEU A 73 -0.12 17.21 9.39
#